data_93656dd1836dcef06f4045f947ecc522
#
_entry.id   93656dd1836dcef06f4045f947ecc522
#
_cell.length_a   1.000
_cell.length_b   1.000
_cell.length_c   1.000
_cell.angle_alpha   90.00
_cell.angle_beta   90.00
_cell.angle_gamma   90.00
#
_symmetry.space_group_name_H-M   'P 1'
#
loop_
_entity.id
_entity.type
_entity.pdbx_description
1 polymer ?
#
loop_
_entity_poly.entity_id
_entity_poly.type
_entity_poly.pdbx_seq_one_letter_code
_entity_poly.pdbx_strand_id
1 'polypeptide(L)'
;MKSDGTFDAICNNNFGSGTPQAVKSAVLDKSKDQLIVATNAEFEPFEYMKGENYYGVDMEMAAYIAKKLGKELVIKNMNFDAVCLSVGQHKCDIAMAGLTISEDRKEYVNFSDPYYEASQRLIVKGTDTTFDACKSADDVNAILNSLTEDKKIGCQQGTTGNSFIEGSNDLGFPGLKAKAVAYKNGSLAVQDLINNGVDYVIIDAAPAERIAKAINEMS
;
A
#
# COMPACT_ATOMS: atom_id res chain seq x y z
N MET A 1 9.53 -12.18 -16.08
CA MET A 1 10.03 -12.14 -14.70
C MET A 1 9.78 -13.46 -13.95
N LYS A 2 8.55 -13.98 -13.91
CA LYS A 2 8.27 -15.25 -13.20
C LYS A 2 9.03 -16.44 -13.81
N SER A 3 9.11 -16.53 -15.13
CA SER A 3 9.74 -17.66 -15.85
C SER A 3 11.28 -17.71 -15.78
N ASP A 4 11.94 -16.60 -15.45
CA ASP A 4 13.41 -16.51 -15.39
C ASP A 4 13.94 -16.33 -13.95
N GLY A 5 13.07 -16.48 -12.94
CA GLY A 5 13.41 -16.36 -11.53
C GLY A 5 13.66 -14.92 -11.04
N THR A 6 13.56 -13.92 -11.90
CA THR A 6 13.79 -12.52 -11.51
C THR A 6 12.76 -12.04 -10.47
N PHE A 7 11.50 -12.43 -10.63
CA PHE A 7 10.45 -12.06 -9.68
C PHE A 7 10.72 -12.65 -8.29
N ASP A 8 11.12 -13.92 -8.22
CA ASP A 8 11.43 -14.58 -6.95
C ASP A 8 12.62 -13.92 -6.24
N ALA A 9 13.65 -13.51 -7.01
CA ALA A 9 14.78 -12.76 -6.47
C ALA A 9 14.36 -11.40 -5.90
N ILE A 10 13.50 -10.65 -6.59
CA ILE A 10 12.96 -9.38 -6.12
C ILE A 10 12.12 -9.58 -4.84
N CYS A 11 11.26 -10.61 -4.81
CA CYS A 11 10.49 -10.95 -3.61
C CYS A 11 11.42 -11.29 -2.42
N ASN A 12 12.46 -12.08 -2.67
CA ASN A 12 13.44 -12.42 -1.62
C ASN A 12 14.19 -11.19 -1.10
N ASN A 13 14.48 -10.21 -1.94
CA ASN A 13 15.13 -8.97 -1.52
C ASN A 13 14.26 -8.16 -0.54
N ASN A 14 12.94 -8.18 -0.69
CA ASN A 14 12.03 -7.27 0.01
C ASN A 14 11.21 -7.94 1.12
N PHE A 15 10.86 -9.22 0.96
CA PHE A 15 10.10 -10.01 1.94
C PHE A 15 10.95 -11.07 2.63
N GLY A 16 12.06 -11.47 2.02
CA GLY A 16 12.93 -12.56 2.51
C GLY A 16 14.18 -12.06 3.21
N SER A 17 15.27 -12.82 3.05
CA SER A 17 16.56 -12.55 3.65
C SER A 17 17.53 -11.74 2.78
N GLY A 18 17.12 -11.40 1.57
CA GLY A 18 17.92 -10.58 0.64
C GLY A 18 18.01 -9.12 1.08
N THR A 19 18.60 -8.30 0.22
CA THR A 19 18.75 -6.86 0.46
C THR A 19 17.99 -6.09 -0.60
N PRO A 20 17.01 -5.22 -0.24
CA PRO A 20 16.31 -4.37 -1.18
C PRO A 20 17.28 -3.53 -2.01
N GLN A 21 17.05 -3.45 -3.31
CA GLN A 21 17.91 -2.74 -4.24
C GLN A 21 17.43 -1.30 -4.42
N ALA A 22 18.39 -0.36 -4.35
CA ALA A 22 18.10 1.04 -4.59
C ALA A 22 17.76 1.30 -6.06
N VAL A 23 16.64 1.94 -6.30
CA VAL A 23 16.17 2.36 -7.63
C VAL A 23 16.20 3.88 -7.72
N LYS A 24 16.83 4.40 -8.78
CA LYS A 24 16.89 5.84 -9.05
C LYS A 24 15.89 6.21 -10.13
N SER A 25 15.23 7.35 -9.93
CA SER A 25 14.42 7.98 -10.98
C SER A 25 15.28 8.90 -11.83
N ALA A 26 15.15 8.80 -13.14
CA ALA A 26 15.65 9.83 -14.04
C ALA A 26 14.78 11.09 -13.93
N VAL A 27 15.32 12.21 -14.41
CA VAL A 27 14.55 13.43 -14.60
C VAL A 27 13.64 13.28 -15.82
N LEU A 28 12.39 13.71 -15.72
CA LEU A 28 11.46 13.68 -16.85
C LEU A 28 11.97 14.58 -17.98
N ASP A 29 12.16 13.97 -19.15
CA ASP A 29 12.61 14.65 -20.37
C ASP A 29 11.82 14.11 -21.56
N LYS A 30 10.94 14.92 -22.12
CA LYS A 30 10.07 14.55 -23.23
C LYS A 30 10.81 14.23 -24.54
N SER A 31 12.10 14.57 -24.65
CA SER A 31 12.94 14.24 -25.81
C SER A 31 13.53 12.84 -25.73
N LYS A 32 13.41 12.16 -24.59
CA LYS A 32 13.97 10.84 -24.32
C LYS A 32 12.90 9.76 -24.32
N ASP A 33 13.33 8.54 -24.63
CA ASP A 33 12.46 7.37 -24.48
C ASP A 33 12.45 6.90 -23.01
N GLN A 34 11.41 7.29 -22.30
CA GLN A 34 11.27 7.07 -20.85
C GLN A 34 10.03 6.24 -20.54
N LEU A 35 10.12 5.41 -19.50
CA LEU A 35 8.99 4.76 -18.86
C LEU A 35 8.61 5.56 -17.61
N ILE A 36 7.41 6.14 -17.62
CA ILE A 36 6.92 6.97 -16.52
C ILE A 36 6.02 6.12 -15.64
N VAL A 37 6.45 5.87 -14.41
CA VAL A 37 5.77 5.03 -13.41
C VAL A 37 5.14 5.90 -12.33
N ALA A 38 3.83 5.79 -12.14
CA ALA A 38 3.12 6.39 -11.02
C ALA A 38 3.19 5.47 -9.79
N THR A 39 3.47 6.04 -8.64
CA THR A 39 3.55 5.31 -7.36
C THR A 39 3.18 6.21 -6.17
N ASN A 40 2.96 5.60 -5.00
CA ASN A 40 2.91 6.28 -3.70
C ASN A 40 3.95 5.66 -2.77
N ALA A 41 5.17 6.18 -2.81
CA ALA A 41 6.35 5.56 -2.21
C ALA A 41 6.43 5.73 -0.68
N GLU A 42 5.37 5.31 0.02
CA GLU A 42 5.19 5.32 1.47
C GLU A 42 4.60 4.00 1.99
N PHE A 43 4.80 2.88 1.23
CA PHE A 43 4.14 1.59 1.47
C PHE A 43 5.14 0.42 1.48
N GLU A 44 6.08 0.43 2.45
CA GLU A 44 7.08 -0.64 2.61
C GLU A 44 6.40 -1.99 2.92
N PRO A 45 6.78 -3.10 2.25
CA PRO A 45 7.95 -3.31 1.39
C PRO A 45 7.67 -3.22 -0.13
N PHE A 46 6.53 -2.69 -0.57
CA PHE A 46 6.18 -2.62 -2.00
C PHE A 46 6.84 -1.44 -2.69
N GLU A 47 6.63 -0.23 -2.18
CA GLU A 47 7.22 1.02 -2.69
C GLU A 47 7.45 2.00 -1.55
N TYR A 48 8.69 2.42 -1.38
CA TYR A 48 9.07 3.37 -0.33
C TYR A 48 10.36 4.11 -0.68
N MET A 49 10.63 5.19 0.03
CA MET A 49 11.85 5.99 -0.14
C MET A 49 12.76 5.88 1.08
N LYS A 50 14.08 5.81 0.81
CA LYS A 50 15.12 6.08 1.80
C LYS A 50 16.10 7.09 1.18
N GLY A 51 16.12 8.30 1.73
CA GLY A 51 16.82 9.42 1.11
C GLY A 51 16.23 9.73 -0.28
N GLU A 52 17.08 9.78 -1.30
CA GLU A 52 16.68 10.09 -2.68
C GLU A 52 16.37 8.86 -3.53
N ASN A 53 16.48 7.66 -2.96
CA ASN A 53 16.28 6.41 -3.69
C ASN A 53 14.95 5.78 -3.34
N TYR A 54 14.39 5.11 -4.34
CA TYR A 54 13.20 4.26 -4.21
C TYR A 54 13.61 2.81 -3.93
N TYR A 55 12.80 2.10 -3.20
CA TYR A 55 13.00 0.70 -2.81
C TYR A 55 11.66 -0.03 -2.85
N GLY A 56 11.72 -1.36 -2.84
CA GLY A 56 10.56 -2.21 -2.73
C GLY A 56 10.30 -3.03 -3.98
N VAL A 57 9.39 -4.00 -3.83
CA VAL A 57 9.07 -4.96 -4.90
C VAL A 57 8.65 -4.24 -6.18
N ASP A 58 7.74 -3.28 -6.06
CA ASP A 58 7.20 -2.54 -7.21
C ASP A 58 8.27 -1.69 -7.88
N MET A 59 9.16 -1.10 -7.10
CA MET A 59 10.25 -0.27 -7.63
C MET A 59 11.32 -1.10 -8.33
N GLU A 60 11.71 -2.25 -7.77
CA GLU A 60 12.64 -3.17 -8.45
C GLU A 60 12.03 -3.77 -9.72
N MET A 61 10.73 -4.09 -9.72
CA MET A 61 10.01 -4.51 -10.92
C MET A 61 9.96 -3.39 -11.97
N ALA A 62 9.70 -2.15 -11.57
CA ALA A 62 9.70 -0.99 -12.48
C ALA A 62 11.06 -0.82 -13.16
N ALA A 63 12.15 -0.91 -12.41
CA ALA A 63 13.51 -0.84 -12.93
C ALA A 63 13.80 -1.97 -13.94
N TYR A 64 13.38 -3.19 -13.62
CA TYR A 64 13.52 -4.32 -14.53
C TYR A 64 12.72 -4.12 -15.82
N ILE A 65 11.46 -3.66 -15.74
CA ILE A 65 10.61 -3.42 -16.90
C ILE A 65 11.21 -2.33 -17.78
N ALA A 66 11.63 -1.19 -17.22
CA ALA A 66 12.27 -0.11 -17.96
C ALA A 66 13.51 -0.60 -18.70
N LYS A 67 14.38 -1.38 -18.01
CA LYS A 67 15.57 -1.98 -18.62
C LYS A 67 15.23 -2.93 -19.78
N LYS A 68 14.19 -3.76 -19.64
CA LYS A 68 13.75 -4.68 -20.70
C LYS A 68 13.18 -3.96 -21.91
N LEU A 69 12.54 -2.81 -21.70
CA LEU A 69 12.03 -1.97 -22.77
C LEU A 69 13.09 -1.05 -23.38
N GLY A 70 14.30 -1.00 -22.82
CA GLY A 70 15.37 -0.10 -23.26
C GLY A 70 15.10 1.38 -22.92
N LYS A 71 14.24 1.65 -21.93
CA LYS A 71 13.80 2.99 -21.53
C LYS A 71 14.47 3.47 -20.24
N GLU A 72 14.67 4.78 -20.10
CA GLU A 72 15.01 5.37 -18.80
C GLU A 72 13.79 5.33 -17.89
N LEU A 73 13.97 4.96 -16.60
CA LEU A 73 12.89 4.94 -15.62
C LEU A 73 12.69 6.31 -15.01
N VAL A 74 11.47 6.82 -15.10
CA VAL A 74 11.01 8.02 -14.35
C VAL A 74 9.93 7.60 -13.37
N ILE A 75 10.14 7.85 -12.08
CA ILE A 75 9.17 7.55 -11.02
C ILE A 75 8.49 8.86 -10.61
N LYS A 76 7.16 8.89 -10.70
CA LYS A 76 6.33 9.97 -10.20
C LYS A 76 5.65 9.54 -8.90
N ASN A 77 6.20 10.01 -7.79
CA ASN A 77 5.61 9.84 -6.47
C ASN A 77 4.45 10.82 -6.27
N MET A 78 3.28 10.32 -5.88
CA MET A 78 2.06 11.11 -5.69
C MET A 78 1.14 10.50 -4.62
N ASN A 79 0.05 11.19 -4.27
CA ASN A 79 -0.95 10.61 -3.39
C ASN A 79 -1.55 9.35 -4.02
N PHE A 80 -1.84 8.35 -3.20
CA PHE A 80 -2.29 7.02 -3.65
C PHE A 80 -3.56 7.07 -4.50
N ASP A 81 -4.54 7.89 -4.12
CA ASP A 81 -5.81 8.07 -4.83
C ASP A 81 -5.64 8.63 -6.26
N ALA A 82 -4.53 9.30 -6.54
CA ALA A 82 -4.23 9.85 -7.87
C ALA A 82 -3.50 8.87 -8.80
N VAL A 83 -2.98 7.75 -8.29
CA VAL A 83 -2.07 6.85 -9.03
C VAL A 83 -2.75 6.27 -10.26
N CYS A 84 -3.89 5.58 -10.13
CA CYS A 84 -4.62 4.99 -11.27
C CYS A 84 -5.10 6.07 -12.24
N LEU A 85 -5.65 7.16 -11.72
CA LEU A 85 -6.15 8.27 -12.54
C LEU A 85 -5.05 8.90 -13.40
N SER A 86 -3.82 8.97 -12.90
CA SER A 86 -2.68 9.52 -13.65
C SER A 86 -2.34 8.70 -14.89
N VAL A 87 -2.54 7.39 -14.84
CA VAL A 87 -2.39 6.49 -16.01
C VAL A 87 -3.57 6.63 -16.95
N GLY A 88 -4.81 6.60 -16.45
CA GLY A 88 -6.02 6.82 -17.27
C GLY A 88 -6.00 8.17 -18.02
N GLN A 89 -5.36 9.18 -17.46
CA GLN A 89 -5.15 10.49 -18.11
C GLN A 89 -3.88 10.57 -18.96
N HIS A 90 -3.18 9.46 -19.20
CA HIS A 90 -1.92 9.40 -19.97
C HIS A 90 -0.81 10.33 -19.45
N LYS A 91 -0.81 10.64 -18.14
CA LYS A 91 0.26 11.41 -17.48
C LYS A 91 1.41 10.52 -17.01
N CYS A 92 1.13 9.23 -16.85
CA CYS A 92 2.07 8.16 -16.57
C CYS A 92 1.74 6.97 -17.47
N ASP A 93 2.73 6.12 -17.74
CA ASP A 93 2.56 4.95 -18.61
C ASP A 93 1.99 3.77 -17.83
N ILE A 94 2.46 3.55 -16.61
CA ILE A 94 2.02 2.47 -15.71
C ILE A 94 1.90 2.97 -14.28
N ALA A 95 1.09 2.27 -13.48
CA ALA A 95 0.96 2.43 -12.05
C ALA A 95 1.54 1.22 -11.32
N MET A 96 2.41 1.46 -10.34
CA MET A 96 3.00 0.42 -9.48
C MET A 96 2.99 0.94 -8.04
N ALA A 97 2.04 0.47 -7.24
CA ALA A 97 1.74 0.98 -5.90
C ALA A 97 0.94 -0.02 -5.05
N GLY A 98 1.29 -1.33 -5.10
CA GLY A 98 0.56 -2.36 -4.36
C GLY A 98 -0.94 -2.41 -4.65
N LEU A 99 -1.35 -2.12 -5.88
CA LEU A 99 -2.74 -1.87 -6.26
C LEU A 99 -3.59 -3.14 -6.28
N THR A 100 -4.63 -3.19 -5.47
CA THR A 100 -5.69 -4.22 -5.56
C THR A 100 -6.49 -4.05 -6.85
N ILE A 101 -6.74 -5.17 -7.54
CA ILE A 101 -7.62 -5.20 -8.72
C ILE A 101 -9.05 -4.94 -8.26
N SER A 102 -9.70 -3.92 -8.79
CA SER A 102 -11.09 -3.55 -8.51
C SER A 102 -11.79 -3.02 -9.77
N GLU A 103 -13.11 -3.14 -9.85
CA GLU A 103 -13.87 -2.66 -11.02
C GLU A 103 -13.79 -1.15 -11.14
N ASP A 104 -13.87 -0.43 -10.01
CA ASP A 104 -13.73 1.03 -9.99
C ASP A 104 -12.39 1.49 -10.60
N ARG A 105 -11.29 0.77 -10.32
CA ARG A 105 -9.97 1.08 -10.89
C ARG A 105 -9.86 0.68 -12.36
N LYS A 106 -10.56 -0.39 -12.79
CA LYS A 106 -10.61 -0.82 -14.19
C LYS A 106 -11.26 0.20 -15.11
N GLU A 107 -11.99 1.17 -14.59
CA GLU A 107 -12.48 2.30 -15.38
C GLU A 107 -11.34 3.17 -15.94
N TYR A 108 -10.16 3.15 -15.30
CA TYR A 108 -9.02 3.99 -15.66
C TYR A 108 -7.86 3.21 -16.24
N VAL A 109 -7.68 1.94 -15.83
CA VAL A 109 -6.48 1.14 -16.14
C VAL A 109 -6.82 -0.32 -16.42
N ASN A 110 -5.96 -0.99 -17.19
CA ASN A 110 -5.91 -2.44 -17.26
C ASN A 110 -4.88 -2.97 -16.25
N PHE A 111 -5.19 -4.11 -15.63
CA PHE A 111 -4.29 -4.74 -14.68
C PHE A 111 -3.45 -5.85 -15.32
N SER A 112 -2.25 -6.07 -14.77
CA SER A 112 -1.46 -7.28 -15.01
C SER A 112 -2.09 -8.48 -14.30
N ASP A 113 -1.51 -9.67 -14.51
CA ASP A 113 -1.77 -10.81 -13.62
C ASP A 113 -1.40 -10.44 -12.18
N PRO A 114 -2.14 -10.94 -11.17
CA PRO A 114 -1.80 -10.72 -9.78
C PRO A 114 -0.44 -11.34 -9.44
N TYR A 115 0.32 -10.63 -8.60
CA TYR A 115 1.65 -11.06 -8.18
C TYR A 115 1.79 -11.19 -6.65
N TYR A 116 0.82 -10.70 -5.88
CA TYR A 116 0.78 -10.77 -4.43
C TYR A 116 -0.66 -10.95 -3.95
N GLU A 117 -0.85 -11.76 -2.91
CA GLU A 117 -2.13 -11.92 -2.22
C GLU A 117 -2.10 -11.08 -0.94
N ALA A 118 -2.82 -9.96 -0.96
CA ALA A 118 -2.88 -9.02 0.16
C ALA A 118 -3.92 -9.45 1.21
N SER A 119 -3.66 -9.05 2.45
CA SER A 119 -4.63 -9.15 3.54
C SER A 119 -4.57 -7.88 4.39
N GLN A 120 -5.67 -7.55 5.06
CA GLN A 120 -5.72 -6.40 5.98
C GLN A 120 -5.27 -6.79 7.38
N ARG A 121 -4.74 -5.83 8.13
CA ARG A 121 -4.42 -5.94 9.55
C ARG A 121 -5.04 -4.80 10.33
N LEU A 122 -5.48 -5.13 11.52
CA LEU A 122 -5.86 -4.16 12.55
C LEU A 122 -4.63 -3.86 13.41
N ILE A 123 -4.28 -2.60 13.54
CA ILE A 123 -3.27 -2.12 14.48
C ILE A 123 -4.00 -1.53 15.68
N VAL A 124 -3.63 -1.99 16.86
CA VAL A 124 -4.15 -1.54 18.15
C VAL A 124 -3.00 -1.10 19.05
N LYS A 125 -3.29 -0.33 20.09
CA LYS A 125 -2.29 -0.01 21.14
C LYS A 125 -1.96 -1.27 21.94
N GLY A 126 -0.71 -1.42 22.35
CA GLY A 126 -0.29 -2.55 23.19
C GLY A 126 -1.00 -2.64 24.56
N THR A 127 -1.68 -1.58 24.97
CA THR A 127 -2.50 -1.54 26.20
C THR A 127 -3.97 -1.90 25.96
N ASP A 128 -4.40 -2.05 24.68
CA ASP A 128 -5.77 -2.42 24.34
C ASP A 128 -5.91 -3.94 24.33
N THR A 129 -6.73 -4.46 25.22
CA THR A 129 -6.99 -5.91 25.39
C THR A 129 -8.25 -6.38 24.67
N THR A 130 -8.93 -5.50 23.94
CA THR A 130 -10.23 -5.78 23.31
C THR A 130 -10.19 -6.99 22.37
N PHE A 131 -9.05 -7.19 21.70
CA PHE A 131 -8.87 -8.26 20.70
C PHE A 131 -8.05 -9.46 21.18
N ASP A 132 -7.61 -9.48 22.44
CA ASP A 132 -6.73 -10.54 22.98
C ASP A 132 -7.37 -11.94 22.96
N ALA A 133 -8.68 -12.02 23.03
CA ALA A 133 -9.41 -13.28 22.99
C ALA A 133 -9.67 -13.78 21.57
N CYS A 134 -9.43 -12.98 20.53
CA CYS A 134 -9.67 -13.35 19.13
C CYS A 134 -8.71 -14.45 18.68
N LYS A 135 -9.23 -15.47 18.02
CA LYS A 135 -8.46 -16.59 17.46
C LYS A 135 -8.54 -16.66 15.94
N SER A 136 -9.41 -15.87 15.35
CA SER A 136 -9.67 -15.86 13.91
C SER A 136 -9.96 -14.44 13.41
N ALA A 137 -9.91 -14.25 12.10
CA ALA A 137 -10.36 -13.03 11.46
C ALA A 137 -11.86 -12.75 11.71
N ASP A 138 -12.66 -13.80 11.81
CA ASP A 138 -14.11 -13.68 12.09
C ASP A 138 -14.37 -13.10 13.48
N ASP A 139 -13.57 -13.51 14.48
CA ASP A 139 -13.67 -12.94 15.83
C ASP A 139 -13.36 -11.43 15.82
N VAL A 140 -12.30 -11.02 15.10
CA VAL A 140 -11.94 -9.61 14.93
C VAL A 140 -13.06 -8.85 14.21
N ASN A 141 -13.58 -9.41 13.11
CA ASN A 141 -14.67 -8.81 12.34
C ASN A 141 -15.94 -8.67 13.18
N ALA A 142 -16.26 -9.64 14.03
CA ALA A 142 -17.41 -9.55 14.94
C ALA A 142 -17.29 -8.36 15.89
N ILE A 143 -16.11 -8.12 16.44
CA ILE A 143 -15.85 -6.94 17.30
C ILE A 143 -15.94 -5.66 16.48
N LEU A 144 -15.29 -5.59 15.31
CA LEU A 144 -15.33 -4.40 14.46
C LEU A 144 -16.76 -4.03 14.04
N ASN A 145 -17.59 -5.02 13.70
CA ASN A 145 -19.01 -4.83 13.37
C ASN A 145 -19.87 -4.38 14.55
N SER A 146 -19.41 -4.60 15.80
CA SER A 146 -20.10 -4.15 17.02
C SER A 146 -19.75 -2.72 17.41
N LEU A 147 -18.71 -2.12 16.79
CA LEU A 147 -18.29 -0.75 17.07
C LEU A 147 -19.39 0.24 16.68
N THR A 148 -19.48 1.33 17.42
CA THR A 148 -20.45 2.40 17.24
C THR A 148 -19.82 3.62 16.56
N GLU A 149 -20.65 4.58 16.18
CA GLU A 149 -20.21 5.78 15.42
C GLU A 149 -19.29 6.74 16.20
N ASP A 150 -19.14 6.56 17.51
CA ASP A 150 -18.18 7.29 18.33
C ASP A 150 -16.75 6.80 18.15
N LYS A 151 -16.58 5.56 17.63
CA LYS A 151 -15.27 4.98 17.34
C LYS A 151 -14.71 5.47 16.01
N LYS A 152 -13.40 5.67 15.97
CA LYS A 152 -12.66 6.13 14.80
C LYS A 152 -11.62 5.12 14.39
N ILE A 153 -11.57 4.80 13.11
CA ILE A 153 -10.58 3.89 12.54
C ILE A 153 -9.77 4.64 11.48
N GLY A 154 -8.45 4.77 11.74
CA GLY A 154 -7.51 5.35 10.80
C GLY A 154 -7.23 4.40 9.62
N CYS A 155 -7.06 4.96 8.43
CA CYS A 155 -6.68 4.22 7.22
C CYS A 155 -5.91 5.13 6.27
N GLN A 156 -5.26 4.57 5.27
CA GLN A 156 -4.75 5.37 4.17
C GLN A 156 -5.86 5.63 3.15
N GLN A 157 -5.96 6.87 2.69
CA GLN A 157 -6.99 7.32 1.74
C GLN A 157 -6.96 6.50 0.43
N GLY A 158 -8.13 6.07 -0.02
CA GLY A 158 -8.32 5.36 -1.30
C GLY A 158 -7.81 3.92 -1.33
N THR A 159 -7.34 3.37 -0.20
CA THR A 159 -6.90 1.97 -0.11
C THR A 159 -8.05 1.01 0.16
N THR A 160 -7.76 -0.28 0.04
CA THR A 160 -8.70 -1.36 0.39
C THR A 160 -9.12 -1.29 1.87
N GLY A 161 -8.21 -0.89 2.77
CA GLY A 161 -8.53 -0.65 4.17
C GLY A 161 -9.53 0.48 4.38
N ASN A 162 -9.42 1.56 3.60
CA ASN A 162 -10.43 2.64 3.61
C ASN A 162 -11.79 2.10 3.15
N SER A 163 -11.82 1.39 2.02
CA SER A 163 -13.04 0.78 1.49
C SER A 163 -13.68 -0.24 2.44
N PHE A 164 -12.87 -0.97 3.23
CA PHE A 164 -13.38 -1.89 4.24
C PHE A 164 -14.17 -1.16 5.34
N ILE A 165 -13.70 0.01 5.78
CA ILE A 165 -14.36 0.80 6.83
C ILE A 165 -15.60 1.49 6.29
N GLU A 166 -15.51 2.15 5.14
CA GLU A 166 -16.61 2.95 4.57
C GLU A 166 -17.67 2.10 3.86
N GLY A 167 -17.30 0.90 3.43
CA GLY A 167 -18.09 0.04 2.56
C GLY A 167 -17.69 0.19 1.09
N SER A 168 -17.79 -0.89 0.34
CA SER A 168 -17.56 -0.94 -1.11
C SER A 168 -18.34 -2.08 -1.72
N ASN A 169 -19.27 -1.77 -2.61
CA ASN A 169 -20.01 -2.79 -3.35
C ASN A 169 -19.09 -3.59 -4.28
N ASP A 170 -18.11 -2.92 -4.90
CA ASP A 170 -17.13 -3.54 -5.79
C ASP A 170 -16.28 -4.59 -5.07
N LEU A 171 -15.83 -4.31 -3.85
CA LEU A 171 -15.04 -5.23 -3.04
C LEU A 171 -15.88 -6.12 -2.12
N GLY A 172 -17.21 -5.98 -2.14
CA GLY A 172 -18.12 -6.76 -1.31
C GLY A 172 -18.05 -6.42 0.18
N PHE A 173 -17.60 -5.21 0.53
CA PHE A 173 -17.52 -4.77 1.92
C PHE A 173 -18.79 -4.03 2.35
N PRO A 174 -19.48 -4.48 3.42
CA PRO A 174 -20.68 -3.81 3.91
C PRO A 174 -20.38 -2.47 4.60
N GLY A 175 -19.12 -2.21 4.96
CA GLY A 175 -18.72 -1.08 5.78
C GLY A 175 -18.95 -1.32 7.28
N LEU A 176 -18.39 -0.45 8.09
CA LEU A 176 -18.51 -0.45 9.55
C LEU A 176 -19.33 0.77 10.00
N LYS A 177 -19.88 0.71 11.22
CA LYS A 177 -20.52 1.88 11.84
C LYS A 177 -19.48 2.89 12.36
N ALA A 178 -18.29 2.40 12.73
CA ALA A 178 -17.17 3.25 13.14
C ALA A 178 -16.77 4.21 12.01
N LYS A 179 -16.33 5.41 12.36
CA LYS A 179 -15.95 6.44 11.38
C LYS A 179 -14.57 6.18 10.80
N ALA A 180 -14.45 6.18 9.48
CA ALA A 180 -13.15 6.23 8.82
C ALA A 180 -12.49 7.60 9.01
N VAL A 181 -11.20 7.60 9.31
CA VAL A 181 -10.33 8.78 9.30
C VAL A 181 -9.20 8.50 8.32
N ALA A 182 -9.29 9.10 7.13
CA ALA A 182 -8.37 8.87 6.03
C ALA A 182 -7.13 9.77 6.14
N TYR A 183 -5.95 9.17 6.03
CA TYR A 183 -4.64 9.83 6.07
C TYR A 183 -3.93 9.67 4.72
N LYS A 184 -2.91 10.49 4.47
CA LYS A 184 -2.08 10.38 3.26
C LYS A 184 -1.29 9.07 3.20
N ASN A 185 -0.91 8.52 4.36
CA ASN A 185 -0.18 7.27 4.49
C ASN A 185 -0.49 6.56 5.81
N GLY A 186 -0.09 5.29 5.91
CA GLY A 186 -0.31 4.47 7.10
C GLY A 186 0.45 4.95 8.34
N SER A 187 1.63 5.51 8.17
CA SER A 187 2.43 6.01 9.30
C SER A 187 1.75 7.16 10.03
N LEU A 188 1.11 8.07 9.28
CA LEU A 188 0.32 9.16 9.87
C LEU A 188 -0.91 8.63 10.63
N ALA A 189 -1.58 7.61 10.10
CA ALA A 189 -2.70 6.97 10.78
C ALA A 189 -2.26 6.34 12.12
N VAL A 190 -1.13 5.63 12.13
CA VAL A 190 -0.59 5.02 13.36
C VAL A 190 -0.06 6.07 14.33
N GLN A 191 0.53 7.16 13.84
CA GLN A 191 0.92 8.27 14.72
C GLN A 191 -0.29 8.88 15.44
N ASP A 192 -1.43 9.01 14.73
CA ASP A 192 -2.65 9.54 15.34
C ASP A 192 -3.32 8.52 16.29
N LEU A 193 -3.17 7.21 16.05
CA LEU A 193 -3.52 6.16 17.00
C LEU A 193 -2.75 6.32 18.34
N ILE A 194 -1.43 6.56 18.26
CA ILE A 194 -0.59 6.78 19.43
C ILE A 194 -1.06 8.03 20.21
N ASN A 195 -1.40 9.08 19.49
CA ASN A 195 -1.87 10.35 20.04
C ASN A 195 -3.34 10.35 20.49
N ASN A 196 -4.04 9.22 20.43
CA ASN A 196 -5.46 9.05 20.75
C ASN A 196 -6.44 9.81 19.82
N GLY A 197 -6.03 10.16 18.62
CA GLY A 197 -6.91 10.79 17.62
C GLY A 197 -7.84 9.79 16.95
N VAL A 198 -7.39 8.53 16.81
CA VAL A 198 -8.19 7.38 16.38
C VAL A 198 -8.07 6.22 17.38
N ASP A 199 -9.04 5.30 17.38
CA ASP A 199 -9.05 4.14 18.27
C ASP A 199 -8.24 2.97 17.70
N TYR A 200 -8.28 2.78 16.38
CA TYR A 200 -7.66 1.67 15.63
C TYR A 200 -7.11 2.16 14.30
N VAL A 201 -6.28 1.34 13.65
CA VAL A 201 -5.85 1.56 12.26
C VAL A 201 -6.01 0.27 11.46
N ILE A 202 -6.57 0.36 10.24
CA ILE A 202 -6.64 -0.74 9.28
C ILE A 202 -5.76 -0.41 8.08
N ILE A 203 -4.84 -1.32 7.76
CA ILE A 203 -3.90 -1.22 6.64
C ILE A 203 -3.49 -2.63 6.21
N ASP A 204 -2.92 -2.79 5.01
CA ASP A 204 -2.38 -4.05 4.51
C ASP A 204 -1.35 -4.65 5.47
N ALA A 205 -1.31 -6.00 5.54
CA ALA A 205 -0.53 -6.74 6.53
C ALA A 205 0.96 -6.40 6.50
N ALA A 206 1.59 -6.39 5.33
CA ALA A 206 3.03 -6.16 5.23
C ALA A 206 3.44 -4.74 5.67
N PRO A 207 2.79 -3.66 5.21
CA PRO A 207 3.04 -2.31 5.75
C PRO A 207 2.71 -2.19 7.23
N ALA A 208 1.64 -2.82 7.73
CA ALA A 208 1.28 -2.81 9.14
C ALA A 208 2.42 -3.33 10.01
N GLU A 209 3.02 -4.47 9.63
CA GLU A 209 4.15 -5.07 10.35
C GLU A 209 5.38 -4.16 10.34
N ARG A 210 5.70 -3.52 9.21
CA ARG A 210 6.84 -2.60 9.10
C ARG A 210 6.65 -1.36 9.97
N ILE A 211 5.47 -0.74 9.92
CA ILE A 211 5.16 0.45 10.72
C ILE A 211 5.17 0.12 12.22
N ALA A 212 4.49 -0.96 12.63
CA ALA A 212 4.43 -1.37 14.03
C ALA A 212 5.82 -1.70 14.57
N LYS A 213 6.65 -2.41 13.80
CA LYS A 213 8.04 -2.72 14.17
C LYS A 213 8.86 -1.44 14.36
N ALA A 214 8.83 -0.53 13.38
CA ALA A 214 9.60 0.71 13.45
C ALA A 214 9.23 1.57 14.67
N ILE A 215 7.95 1.63 15.01
CA ILE A 215 7.46 2.38 16.18
C ILE A 215 7.88 1.71 17.48
N ASN A 216 7.75 0.38 17.59
CA ASN A 216 8.12 -0.35 18.80
C ASN A 216 9.64 -0.32 19.05
N GLU A 217 10.46 -0.18 18.00
CA GLU A 217 11.93 -0.04 18.14
C GLU A 217 12.36 1.38 18.58
N MET A 218 11.48 2.38 18.44
CA MET A 218 11.74 3.77 18.87
C MET A 218 11.22 4.06 20.29
N SER A 219 10.43 3.18 20.87
CA SER A 219 9.82 3.28 22.20
C SER A 219 10.66 2.59 23.25
#